data_830ef7d7085ce0788f1e25b0ad148bb9
#
_entry.id   830ef7d7085ce0788f1e25b0ad148bb9
#
_cell.length_a   1.000
_cell.length_b   1.000
_cell.length_c   1.000
_cell.angle_alpha   90.00
_cell.angle_beta   90.00
_cell.angle_gamma   90.00
#
_symmetry.space_group_name_H-M   'P 1'
#
loop_
_entity.id
_entity.type
_entity.pdbx_description
1 polymer ?
#
loop_
_entity_poly.entity_id
_entity_poly.type
_entity_poly.pdbx_seq_one_letter_code
_entity_poly.pdbx_strand_id
1 'polypeptide(L)'
;MKTLEDIKAMSYQEKDELEDLVLEIIDNNDLVKLKDILKDYPVKISCYELNIKDEDGDFPLFDPFNLIIRAAHACEENNNDFSILDYLFDEYGLSLKDPKYNFAFHDMKHIKEANDKYILMEEVEDDPCIYQNALIYDYILSADNPNSQIIKYLVNRGAKFEVHDEDTNWTPMHFWARRNNYELLELAIKGGANVDMQTFSKLRKYSKTLLFEAVSEPETYRVTQLLIELGANVNFATPRTPLDNAKGSRNKKLLKDAGAMTSEQIRKKFNLPAYDDSHCEIDGKTDFDLLGKYRDECSKLLNDAIKKAKESE
;
A
#
# COMPACT_ATOMS: atom_id res chain seq x y z
N MET A 1 -18.19 32.91 6.56
CA MET A 1 -18.24 31.44 6.53
C MET A 1 -19.29 31.02 5.52
N LYS A 2 -18.94 30.27 4.53
CA LYS A 2 -19.81 29.76 3.47
C LYS A 2 -20.67 28.61 3.99
N THR A 3 -21.83 28.42 3.36
CA THR A 3 -22.72 27.27 3.63
C THR A 3 -22.55 26.22 2.53
N LEU A 4 -23.10 25.02 2.74
CA LEU A 4 -23.09 23.96 1.70
C LEU A 4 -23.82 24.43 0.42
N GLU A 5 -24.90 25.19 0.58
CA GLU A 5 -25.67 25.78 -0.54
C GLU A 5 -24.83 26.76 -1.34
N ASP A 6 -24.01 27.59 -0.64
CA ASP A 6 -23.08 28.51 -1.32
C ASP A 6 -22.05 27.75 -2.17
N ILE A 7 -21.54 26.63 -1.65
CA ILE A 7 -20.55 25.80 -2.36
C ILE A 7 -21.19 25.06 -3.55
N LYS A 8 -22.39 24.52 -3.36
CA LYS A 8 -23.13 23.86 -4.44
C LYS A 8 -23.52 24.83 -5.55
N ALA A 9 -23.74 26.10 -5.23
CA ALA A 9 -24.03 27.13 -6.21
C ALA A 9 -22.82 27.61 -7.02
N MET A 10 -21.59 27.27 -6.60
CA MET A 10 -20.38 27.60 -7.35
C MET A 10 -20.32 26.75 -8.64
N SER A 11 -19.95 27.40 -9.75
CA SER A 11 -19.63 26.69 -10.98
C SER A 11 -18.37 25.81 -10.80
N TYR A 12 -18.21 24.82 -11.68
CA TYR A 12 -17.01 24.00 -11.71
C TYR A 12 -15.74 24.85 -11.81
N GLN A 13 -15.74 25.85 -12.70
CA GLN A 13 -14.58 26.75 -12.87
C GLN A 13 -14.25 27.53 -11.60
N GLU A 14 -15.25 28.04 -10.85
CA GLU A 14 -15.00 28.75 -9.60
C GLU A 14 -14.46 27.84 -8.49
N LYS A 15 -14.88 26.56 -8.47
CA LYS A 15 -14.34 25.55 -7.53
C LYS A 15 -12.89 25.24 -7.87
N ASP A 16 -12.60 24.98 -9.12
CA ASP A 16 -11.27 24.63 -9.64
C ASP A 16 -10.26 25.78 -9.41
N GLU A 17 -10.61 27.02 -9.77
CA GLU A 17 -9.79 28.20 -9.52
C GLU A 17 -9.49 28.41 -8.01
N LEU A 18 -10.45 28.09 -7.14
CA LEU A 18 -10.26 28.24 -5.70
C LEU A 18 -9.41 27.11 -5.13
N GLU A 19 -9.58 25.88 -5.60
CA GLU A 19 -8.74 24.75 -5.21
C GLU A 19 -7.29 25.00 -5.64
N ASP A 20 -7.07 25.40 -6.89
CA ASP A 20 -5.75 25.77 -7.41
C ASP A 20 -5.08 26.85 -6.58
N LEU A 21 -5.82 27.91 -6.20
CA LEU A 21 -5.32 28.95 -5.32
C LEU A 21 -4.90 28.40 -3.95
N VAL A 22 -5.68 27.51 -3.36
CA VAL A 22 -5.36 26.90 -2.06
C VAL A 22 -4.12 26.00 -2.18
N LEU A 23 -4.01 25.23 -3.25
CA LEU A 23 -2.85 24.38 -3.52
C LEU A 23 -1.58 25.23 -3.73
N GLU A 24 -1.66 26.35 -4.49
CA GLU A 24 -0.55 27.29 -4.65
C GLU A 24 -0.09 27.90 -3.30
N ILE A 25 -1.02 28.23 -2.43
CA ILE A 25 -0.70 28.75 -1.09
C ILE A 25 0.00 27.70 -0.24
N ILE A 26 -0.42 26.43 -0.35
CA ILE A 26 0.23 25.30 0.32
C ILE A 26 1.66 25.13 -0.21
N ASP A 27 1.85 25.13 -1.53
CA ASP A 27 3.17 24.99 -2.16
C ASP A 27 4.14 26.10 -1.72
N ASN A 28 3.62 27.34 -1.56
CA ASN A 28 4.38 28.47 -1.05
C ASN A 28 4.59 28.44 0.48
N ASN A 29 4.11 27.42 1.18
CA ASN A 29 4.17 27.25 2.64
C ASN A 29 3.60 28.46 3.40
N ASP A 30 2.54 29.13 2.85
CA ASP A 30 1.95 30.34 3.45
C ASP A 30 0.77 30.00 4.38
N LEU A 31 1.10 29.52 5.58
CA LEU A 31 0.10 29.14 6.58
C LEU A 31 -0.87 30.29 6.93
N VAL A 32 -0.41 31.54 6.88
CA VAL A 32 -1.25 32.69 7.25
C VAL A 32 -2.35 32.89 6.22
N LYS A 33 -2.02 32.86 4.94
CA LYS A 33 -3.01 32.97 3.87
C LYS A 33 -3.92 31.74 3.83
N LEU A 34 -3.37 30.55 4.07
CA LEU A 34 -4.16 29.32 4.12
C LEU A 34 -5.25 29.40 5.17
N LYS A 35 -4.91 29.81 6.39
CA LYS A 35 -5.86 30.04 7.48
C LYS A 35 -6.91 31.10 7.13
N ASP A 36 -6.49 32.17 6.48
CA ASP A 36 -7.40 33.27 6.11
C ASP A 36 -8.44 32.84 5.07
N ILE A 37 -8.08 31.99 4.13
CA ILE A 37 -9.03 31.44 3.13
C ILE A 37 -9.90 30.36 3.76
N LEU A 38 -9.30 29.33 4.37
CA LEU A 38 -10.02 28.14 4.81
C LEU A 38 -11.00 28.43 5.97
N LYS A 39 -10.85 29.55 6.71
CA LYS A 39 -11.85 29.96 7.72
C LYS A 39 -13.26 30.15 7.16
N ASP A 40 -13.35 30.51 5.87
CA ASP A 40 -14.65 30.71 5.22
C ASP A 40 -15.22 29.41 4.62
N TYR A 41 -14.43 28.39 4.50
CA TYR A 41 -14.75 27.08 3.91
C TYR A 41 -14.52 25.93 4.92
N PRO A 42 -15.40 25.73 5.91
CA PRO A 42 -15.22 24.69 6.95
C PRO A 42 -15.14 23.29 6.32
N VAL A 43 -14.27 22.43 6.84
CA VAL A 43 -14.02 21.07 6.32
C VAL A 43 -15.30 20.26 6.09
N LYS A 44 -16.26 20.34 6.99
CA LYS A 44 -17.54 19.61 6.90
C LYS A 44 -18.40 20.00 5.70
N ILE A 45 -18.12 21.13 5.10
CA ILE A 45 -18.90 21.69 3.99
C ILE A 45 -18.08 21.64 2.71
N SER A 46 -16.77 21.92 2.80
CA SER A 46 -15.88 22.02 1.64
C SER A 46 -15.38 20.66 1.15
N CYS A 47 -15.18 19.73 2.10
CA CYS A 47 -14.76 18.35 1.83
C CYS A 47 -15.92 17.39 2.16
N TYR A 48 -17.14 17.72 1.71
CA TYR A 48 -18.31 16.88 1.98
C TYR A 48 -18.23 15.55 1.24
N GLU A 49 -19.02 14.59 1.72
CA GLU A 49 -19.09 13.25 1.13
C GLU A 49 -19.35 13.35 -0.38
N LEU A 50 -18.50 12.75 -1.18
CA LEU A 50 -18.82 12.41 -2.56
C LEU A 50 -19.99 11.42 -2.49
N ASN A 51 -21.17 11.91 -2.80
CA ASN A 51 -22.32 11.04 -2.93
C ASN A 51 -22.23 10.40 -4.32
N ILE A 52 -21.53 9.26 -4.40
CA ILE A 52 -21.24 8.51 -5.63
C ILE A 52 -22.51 8.17 -6.44
N LYS A 53 -23.67 8.42 -5.87
CA LYS A 53 -24.97 8.23 -6.53
C LYS A 53 -25.52 9.48 -7.23
N ASP A 54 -24.85 10.60 -7.10
CA ASP A 54 -25.26 11.81 -7.83
C ASP A 54 -24.72 11.74 -9.25
N GLU A 55 -25.60 11.37 -10.19
CA GLU A 55 -25.33 11.34 -11.64
C GLU A 55 -24.91 12.73 -12.19
N ASP A 56 -25.08 13.79 -11.42
CA ASP A 56 -24.79 15.18 -11.78
C ASP A 56 -23.35 15.65 -11.43
N GLY A 57 -22.53 14.79 -10.83
CA GLY A 57 -21.08 15.06 -10.66
C GLY A 57 -20.75 16.17 -9.67
N ASP A 58 -21.43 16.22 -8.53
CA ASP A 58 -21.12 17.18 -7.46
C ASP A 58 -19.79 16.80 -6.76
N PHE A 59 -18.69 17.39 -7.22
CA PHE A 59 -17.39 17.22 -6.59
C PHE A 59 -17.26 18.10 -5.34
N PRO A 60 -16.53 17.65 -4.28
CA PRO A 60 -16.19 18.53 -3.16
C PRO A 60 -15.41 19.73 -3.66
N LEU A 61 -15.48 20.85 -2.91
CA LEU A 61 -14.70 22.03 -3.26
C LEU A 61 -13.19 21.77 -3.11
N PHE A 62 -12.81 21.03 -2.07
CA PHE A 62 -11.41 20.60 -1.87
C PHE A 62 -11.34 19.09 -1.75
N ASP A 63 -10.46 18.50 -2.52
CA ASP A 63 -10.08 17.11 -2.27
C ASP A 63 -9.12 17.04 -1.08
N PRO A 64 -9.54 16.41 0.03
CA PRO A 64 -8.68 16.29 1.22
C PRO A 64 -7.36 15.58 0.93
N PHE A 65 -7.37 14.69 -0.04
CA PHE A 65 -6.20 13.93 -0.46
C PHE A 65 -5.18 14.84 -1.14
N ASN A 66 -5.62 15.66 -2.10
CA ASN A 66 -4.78 16.65 -2.77
C ASN A 66 -4.19 17.65 -1.76
N LEU A 67 -4.98 18.15 -0.82
CA LEU A 67 -4.50 19.05 0.22
C LEU A 67 -3.37 18.43 1.06
N ILE A 68 -3.53 17.16 1.47
CA ILE A 68 -2.55 16.47 2.31
C ILE A 68 -1.28 16.14 1.52
N ILE A 69 -1.40 15.66 0.27
CA ILE A 69 -0.22 15.35 -0.57
C ILE A 69 0.57 16.62 -0.87
N ARG A 70 -0.09 17.70 -1.26
CA ARG A 70 0.59 18.99 -1.53
C ARG A 70 1.27 19.53 -0.27
N ALA A 71 0.60 19.44 0.89
CA ALA A 71 1.20 19.84 2.17
C ALA A 71 2.39 18.95 2.57
N ALA A 72 2.38 17.67 2.23
CA ALA A 72 3.51 16.77 2.45
C ALA A 72 4.71 17.15 1.59
N HIS A 73 4.51 17.48 0.31
CA HIS A 73 5.58 17.97 -0.57
C HIS A 73 6.11 19.34 -0.10
N ALA A 74 5.22 20.29 0.21
CA ALA A 74 5.62 21.59 0.73
C ALA A 74 6.42 21.45 2.05
N CYS A 75 6.05 20.54 2.93
CA CYS A 75 6.80 20.21 4.14
C CYS A 75 8.22 19.72 3.81
N GLU A 76 8.39 18.84 2.82
CA GLU A 76 9.69 18.33 2.40
C GLU A 76 10.58 19.45 1.85
N GLU A 77 10.06 20.29 0.98
CA GLU A 77 10.77 21.40 0.36
C GLU A 77 11.16 22.48 1.37
N ASN A 78 10.40 22.62 2.47
CA ASN A 78 10.62 23.58 3.53
C ASN A 78 11.29 22.97 4.78
N ASN A 79 12.25 22.08 4.61
CA ASN A 79 13.08 21.50 5.68
C ASN A 79 12.27 20.76 6.77
N ASN A 80 11.22 20.06 6.39
CA ASN A 80 10.30 19.36 7.29
C ASN A 80 9.52 20.33 8.22
N ASP A 81 9.05 21.43 7.67
CA ASP A 81 8.09 22.29 8.36
C ASP A 81 6.68 21.69 8.29
N PHE A 82 6.24 21.05 9.37
CA PHE A 82 4.94 20.41 9.48
C PHE A 82 3.78 21.37 9.75
N SER A 83 4.01 22.69 9.79
CA SER A 83 3.01 23.66 10.25
C SER A 83 1.70 23.64 9.45
N ILE A 84 1.77 23.45 8.13
CA ILE A 84 0.56 23.33 7.28
C ILE A 84 -0.14 22.00 7.53
N LEU A 85 0.60 20.89 7.60
CA LEU A 85 0.03 19.58 7.90
C LEU A 85 -0.64 19.57 9.28
N ASP A 86 0.01 20.14 10.30
CA ASP A 86 -0.57 20.27 11.64
C ASP A 86 -1.85 21.11 11.61
N TYR A 87 -1.86 22.23 10.89
CA TYR A 87 -3.06 23.02 10.71
C TYR A 87 -4.20 22.25 10.05
N LEU A 88 -3.91 21.55 8.96
CA LEU A 88 -4.91 20.78 8.23
C LEU A 88 -5.54 19.68 9.09
N PHE A 89 -4.75 19.00 9.90
CA PHE A 89 -5.24 17.90 10.75
C PHE A 89 -5.83 18.40 12.07
N ASP A 90 -5.18 19.33 12.75
CA ASP A 90 -5.52 19.69 14.15
C ASP A 90 -6.50 20.84 14.26
N GLU A 91 -6.45 21.82 13.34
CA GLU A 91 -7.29 23.01 13.39
C GLU A 91 -8.39 22.98 12.31
N TYR A 92 -8.03 22.69 11.05
CA TYR A 92 -9.00 22.62 9.94
C TYR A 92 -9.88 21.37 10.06
N GLY A 93 -9.34 20.26 10.55
CA GLY A 93 -10.09 19.08 10.96
C GLY A 93 -10.13 17.95 9.95
N LEU A 94 -9.15 17.85 9.02
CA LEU A 94 -8.97 16.66 8.22
C LEU A 94 -8.61 15.46 9.11
N SER A 95 -9.03 14.26 8.74
CA SER A 95 -8.75 13.05 9.51
C SER A 95 -8.58 11.84 8.61
N LEU A 96 -7.44 11.16 8.72
CA LEU A 96 -7.21 9.89 8.04
C LEU A 96 -7.90 8.70 8.74
N LYS A 97 -8.48 8.94 9.92
CA LYS A 97 -9.22 7.94 10.70
C LYS A 97 -10.73 8.06 10.53
N ASP A 98 -11.22 9.19 10.06
CA ASP A 98 -12.64 9.40 9.82
C ASP A 98 -13.03 8.68 8.52
N PRO A 99 -14.00 7.76 8.55
CA PRO A 99 -14.48 7.08 7.34
C PRO A 99 -14.95 8.05 6.25
N LYS A 100 -15.40 9.25 6.62
CA LYS A 100 -15.83 10.30 5.69
C LYS A 100 -14.68 10.90 4.89
N TYR A 101 -13.47 10.88 5.44
CA TYR A 101 -12.24 11.38 4.82
C TYR A 101 -11.22 10.28 4.55
N ASN A 102 -11.53 9.06 4.96
CA ASN A 102 -10.74 7.88 4.69
C ASN A 102 -11.42 7.18 3.51
N PHE A 103 -11.23 7.72 2.33
CA PHE A 103 -11.85 7.30 1.07
C PHE A 103 -11.66 5.80 0.73
N ALA A 104 -10.94 5.08 1.59
CA ALA A 104 -10.76 3.65 1.54
C ALA A 104 -12.00 2.81 1.75
N PHE A 105 -13.09 3.36 2.20
CA PHE A 105 -14.09 2.52 2.85
C PHE A 105 -15.53 2.86 2.50
N HIS A 106 -15.79 3.43 1.33
CA HIS A 106 -17.17 3.64 0.93
C HIS A 106 -17.94 2.35 0.61
N ASP A 107 -17.26 1.22 0.41
CA ASP A 107 -17.94 -0.08 0.37
C ASP A 107 -17.25 -1.19 1.15
N MET A 108 -17.37 -1.12 2.49
CA MET A 108 -16.99 -2.21 3.41
C MET A 108 -17.68 -3.54 3.10
N LYS A 109 -18.71 -3.55 2.28
CA LYS A 109 -19.46 -4.76 1.92
C LYS A 109 -18.63 -5.65 1.01
N HIS A 110 -18.00 -5.07 -0.01
CA HIS A 110 -17.10 -5.81 -0.91
C HIS A 110 -15.82 -6.30 -0.20
N ILE A 111 -15.29 -5.52 0.74
CA ILE A 111 -14.12 -5.93 1.53
C ILE A 111 -14.44 -7.11 2.46
N LYS A 112 -15.66 -7.17 3.02
CA LYS A 112 -16.11 -8.32 3.84
C LYS A 112 -16.35 -9.57 3.02
N GLU A 113 -16.85 -9.44 1.81
CA GLU A 113 -17.14 -10.58 0.93
C GLU A 113 -15.88 -11.17 0.31
N ALA A 114 -14.83 -10.37 0.08
CA ALA A 114 -13.55 -10.85 -0.43
C ALA A 114 -12.73 -11.68 0.58
N ASN A 115 -13.10 -11.70 1.87
CA ASN A 115 -12.44 -12.42 2.96
C ASN A 115 -10.92 -12.15 3.07
N ASP A 116 -10.41 -11.18 2.33
CA ASP A 116 -9.02 -10.77 2.28
C ASP A 116 -8.91 -9.34 2.78
N LYS A 117 -7.88 -9.10 3.56
CA LYS A 117 -7.55 -7.78 4.12
C LYS A 117 -7.11 -6.76 3.06
N TYR A 118 -7.27 -7.09 1.80
CA TYR A 118 -6.77 -6.33 0.66
C TYR A 118 -7.93 -5.77 -0.14
N ILE A 119 -7.82 -4.51 -0.51
CA ILE A 119 -8.71 -3.88 -1.47
C ILE A 119 -8.26 -4.33 -2.85
N LEU A 120 -9.14 -5.01 -3.56
CA LEU A 120 -8.94 -5.42 -4.94
C LEU A 120 -9.43 -4.28 -5.83
N MET A 121 -8.50 -3.45 -6.29
CA MET A 121 -8.80 -2.27 -7.12
C MET A 121 -9.63 -2.60 -8.36
N GLU A 122 -9.47 -3.81 -8.91
CA GLU A 122 -10.12 -4.23 -10.15
C GLU A 122 -11.59 -4.66 -10.03
N GLU A 123 -12.12 -4.92 -8.82
CA GLU A 123 -13.56 -5.20 -8.64
C GLU A 123 -14.39 -3.92 -8.53
N VAL A 124 -13.75 -2.76 -8.67
CA VAL A 124 -14.35 -1.44 -8.46
C VAL A 124 -14.07 -0.53 -9.66
N GLU A 125 -14.15 -1.09 -10.86
CA GLU A 125 -13.96 -0.35 -12.13
C GLU A 125 -14.82 0.91 -12.26
N ASP A 126 -15.89 1.02 -11.46
CA ASP A 126 -16.83 2.14 -11.50
C ASP A 126 -16.76 3.05 -10.26
N ASP A 127 -15.82 2.82 -9.30
CA ASP A 127 -15.76 3.62 -8.07
C ASP A 127 -14.44 4.41 -7.95
N PRO A 128 -14.43 5.70 -8.32
CA PRO A 128 -13.24 6.55 -8.25
C PRO A 128 -12.69 6.74 -6.82
N CYS A 129 -13.44 6.37 -5.78
CA CYS A 129 -13.04 6.58 -4.39
C CYS A 129 -11.98 5.58 -3.89
N ILE A 130 -11.78 4.47 -4.58
CA ILE A 130 -10.80 3.45 -4.17
C ILE A 130 -9.37 3.86 -4.48
N TYR A 131 -9.17 4.68 -5.49
CA TYR A 131 -7.86 5.25 -5.84
C TYR A 131 -7.21 6.06 -4.70
N GLN A 132 -8.00 6.53 -3.77
CA GLN A 132 -7.57 7.50 -2.76
C GLN A 132 -6.94 6.87 -1.49
N ASN A 133 -6.89 5.55 -1.40
CA ASN A 133 -6.26 4.84 -0.28
C ASN A 133 -4.74 4.81 -0.30
N ALA A 134 -4.21 5.30 -1.36
CA ALA A 134 -2.80 5.27 -1.62
C ALA A 134 -2.03 6.50 -1.10
N LEU A 135 -2.53 7.25 -0.09
CA LEU A 135 -1.88 8.48 0.34
C LEU A 135 -0.36 8.32 0.54
N ILE A 136 0.05 7.27 1.28
CA ILE A 136 1.47 6.95 1.43
C ILE A 136 2.07 6.47 0.11
N TYR A 137 1.31 5.72 -0.67
CA TYR A 137 1.75 5.19 -1.94
C TYR A 137 1.97 6.32 -2.95
N ASP A 138 1.01 7.21 -3.11
CA ASP A 138 1.11 8.35 -4.03
C ASP A 138 2.21 9.33 -3.61
N TYR A 139 2.37 9.57 -2.31
CA TYR A 139 3.50 10.34 -1.82
C TYR A 139 4.84 9.66 -2.17
N ILE A 140 4.95 8.33 -2.04
CA ILE A 140 6.15 7.58 -2.41
C ILE A 140 6.40 7.60 -3.92
N LEU A 141 5.36 7.53 -4.75
CA LEU A 141 5.50 7.58 -6.21
C LEU A 141 5.81 8.97 -6.73
N SER A 142 5.21 9.99 -6.15
CA SER A 142 5.37 11.38 -6.56
C SER A 142 6.69 12.00 -6.09
N ALA A 143 7.33 11.41 -5.07
CA ALA A 143 8.61 11.87 -4.54
C ALA A 143 9.77 11.02 -5.08
N ASP A 144 10.79 11.67 -5.64
CA ASP A 144 12.03 11.00 -6.09
C ASP A 144 12.71 10.22 -4.96
N ASN A 145 12.64 10.74 -3.74
CA ASN A 145 13.19 10.12 -2.54
C ASN A 145 12.30 10.42 -1.33
N PRO A 146 11.25 9.62 -1.10
CA PRO A 146 10.23 9.92 -0.10
C PRO A 146 10.83 10.07 1.30
N ASN A 147 10.45 11.16 1.97
CA ASN A 147 10.97 11.53 3.28
C ASN A 147 10.36 10.65 4.38
N SER A 148 11.21 9.91 5.08
CA SER A 148 10.78 9.01 6.14
C SER A 148 10.08 9.71 7.31
N GLN A 149 10.37 10.97 7.58
CA GLN A 149 9.72 11.75 8.65
C GLN A 149 8.28 12.08 8.28
N ILE A 150 8.02 12.45 7.02
CA ILE A 150 6.68 12.70 6.51
C ILE A 150 5.85 11.41 6.53
N ILE A 151 6.41 10.30 6.07
CA ILE A 151 5.72 9.01 6.13
C ILE A 151 5.39 8.63 7.58
N LYS A 152 6.33 8.78 8.51
CA LYS A 152 6.08 8.57 9.96
C LYS A 152 4.96 9.44 10.48
N TYR A 153 4.95 10.72 10.09
CA TYR A 153 3.92 11.67 10.48
C TYR A 153 2.54 11.22 9.98
N LEU A 154 2.41 10.90 8.69
CA LEU A 154 1.15 10.44 8.08
C LEU A 154 0.64 9.13 8.70
N VAL A 155 1.55 8.19 8.97
CA VAL A 155 1.22 6.92 9.64
C VAL A 155 0.70 7.15 11.05
N ASN A 156 1.33 8.02 11.82
CA ASN A 156 0.87 8.38 13.16
C ASN A 156 -0.51 9.05 13.15
N ARG A 157 -0.88 9.69 12.04
CA ARG A 157 -2.21 10.26 11.78
C ARG A 157 -3.22 9.22 11.29
N GLY A 158 -2.80 8.01 10.93
CA GLY A 158 -3.67 6.90 10.56
C GLY A 158 -3.62 6.47 9.11
N ALA A 159 -2.65 6.96 8.32
CA ALA A 159 -2.43 6.49 6.96
C ALA A 159 -2.15 4.98 6.93
N LYS A 160 -2.62 4.30 5.89
CA LYS A 160 -2.56 2.85 5.75
C LYS A 160 -1.42 2.42 4.84
N PHE A 161 -0.93 1.20 5.06
CA PHE A 161 0.10 0.55 4.25
C PHE A 161 -0.43 -0.58 3.37
N GLU A 162 -1.68 -1.00 3.60
CA GLU A 162 -2.25 -2.23 3.06
C GLU A 162 -3.01 -1.98 1.76
N VAL A 163 -2.53 -1.03 0.95
CA VAL A 163 -3.11 -0.70 -0.35
C VAL A 163 -2.20 -1.19 -1.44
N HIS A 164 -2.77 -1.87 -2.44
CA HIS A 164 -2.05 -2.37 -3.59
C HIS A 164 -2.17 -1.39 -4.76
N ASP A 165 -1.06 -1.17 -5.42
CA ASP A 165 -1.00 -0.44 -6.68
C ASP A 165 -1.53 -1.30 -7.83
N GLU A 166 -2.34 -0.71 -8.71
CA GLU A 166 -2.95 -1.42 -9.84
C GLU A 166 -1.94 -1.98 -10.83
N ASP A 167 -0.95 -1.20 -11.16
CA ASP A 167 0.01 -1.55 -12.20
C ASP A 167 1.00 -2.62 -11.74
N THR A 168 1.46 -2.50 -10.49
CA THR A 168 2.51 -3.36 -9.94
C THR A 168 1.99 -4.45 -9.03
N ASN A 169 0.75 -4.30 -8.52
CA ASN A 169 0.17 -5.13 -7.47
C ASN A 169 0.98 -5.16 -6.17
N TRP A 170 1.75 -4.11 -5.92
CA TRP A 170 2.59 -3.95 -4.75
C TRP A 170 1.94 -3.03 -3.74
N THR A 171 2.27 -3.24 -2.46
CA THR A 171 2.04 -2.26 -1.40
C THR A 171 3.26 -1.35 -1.23
N PRO A 172 3.15 -0.21 -0.54
CA PRO A 172 4.31 0.61 -0.15
C PRO A 172 5.44 -0.22 0.47
N MET A 173 5.11 -1.21 1.31
CA MET A 173 6.09 -2.06 1.97
C MET A 173 6.92 -2.93 1.00
N HIS A 174 6.34 -3.37 -0.13
CA HIS A 174 7.10 -4.10 -1.16
C HIS A 174 8.15 -3.22 -1.82
N PHE A 175 7.84 -1.93 -2.06
CA PHE A 175 8.82 -0.96 -2.56
C PHE A 175 9.94 -0.73 -1.54
N TRP A 176 9.59 -0.54 -0.27
CA TRP A 176 10.59 -0.36 0.79
C TRP A 176 11.48 -1.60 0.95
N ALA A 177 10.90 -2.79 0.87
CA ALA A 177 11.65 -4.04 0.91
C ALA A 177 12.68 -4.12 -0.23
N ARG A 178 12.27 -3.82 -1.44
CA ARG A 178 13.14 -3.87 -2.61
C ARG A 178 14.16 -2.73 -2.68
N ARG A 179 13.80 -1.55 -2.16
CA ARG A 179 14.69 -0.36 -2.12
C ARG A 179 15.58 -0.29 -0.88
N ASN A 180 15.61 -1.34 -0.04
CA ASN A 180 16.40 -1.41 1.19
C ASN A 180 16.05 -0.32 2.22
N ASN A 181 14.80 0.15 2.24
CA ASN A 181 14.34 1.12 3.23
C ASN A 181 13.88 0.41 4.52
N TYR A 182 14.85 0.03 5.35
CA TYR A 182 14.59 -0.75 6.56
C TYR A 182 13.82 0.06 7.61
N GLU A 183 14.04 1.38 7.70
CA GLU A 183 13.41 2.24 8.71
C GLU A 183 11.89 2.30 8.57
N LEU A 184 11.42 2.45 7.33
CA LEU A 184 9.99 2.50 7.04
C LEU A 184 9.32 1.14 7.19
N LEU A 185 10.02 0.07 6.81
CA LEU A 185 9.53 -1.31 7.05
C LEU A 185 9.42 -1.62 8.54
N GLU A 186 10.45 -1.26 9.32
CA GLU A 186 10.44 -1.46 10.77
C GLU A 186 9.28 -0.70 11.41
N LEU A 187 9.07 0.56 11.01
CA LEU A 187 7.96 1.40 11.47
C LEU A 187 6.61 0.75 11.16
N ALA A 188 6.40 0.33 9.92
CA ALA A 188 5.14 -0.25 9.48
C ALA A 188 4.81 -1.55 10.24
N ILE A 189 5.78 -2.46 10.32
CA ILE A 189 5.56 -3.77 10.95
C ILE A 189 5.40 -3.63 12.46
N LYS A 190 6.19 -2.78 13.14
CA LYS A 190 6.00 -2.46 14.56
C LYS A 190 4.68 -1.73 14.82
N GLY A 191 4.17 -1.00 13.84
CA GLY A 191 2.83 -0.37 13.86
C GLY A 191 1.68 -1.35 13.64
N GLY A 192 1.96 -2.65 13.44
CA GLY A 192 0.95 -3.71 13.30
C GLY A 192 0.70 -4.18 11.87
N ALA A 193 1.48 -3.72 10.88
CA ALA A 193 1.38 -4.25 9.52
C ALA A 193 1.86 -5.70 9.45
N ASN A 194 1.29 -6.48 8.54
CA ASN A 194 1.63 -7.89 8.37
C ASN A 194 3.02 -8.05 7.76
N VAL A 195 3.96 -8.66 8.50
CA VAL A 195 5.33 -8.95 8.04
C VAL A 195 5.38 -9.88 6.83
N ASP A 196 4.38 -10.75 6.69
CA ASP A 196 4.23 -11.67 5.57
C ASP A 196 3.21 -11.17 4.52
N MET A 197 3.00 -9.83 4.46
CA MET A 197 2.14 -9.23 3.45
C MET A 197 2.57 -9.68 2.06
N GLN A 198 1.56 -10.04 1.25
CA GLN A 198 1.76 -10.54 -0.10
C GLN A 198 1.41 -9.47 -1.13
N THR A 199 2.04 -9.51 -2.31
CA THR A 199 1.56 -8.79 -3.49
C THR A 199 0.20 -9.36 -3.89
N PHE A 200 -0.65 -8.50 -4.45
CA PHE A 200 -1.91 -8.97 -4.99
C PHE A 200 -1.73 -9.73 -6.31
N SER A 201 -2.57 -10.74 -6.55
CA SER A 201 -2.68 -11.39 -7.86
C SER A 201 -4.06 -12.04 -8.01
N LYS A 202 -4.80 -11.67 -9.05
CA LYS A 202 -6.08 -12.30 -9.41
C LYS A 202 -5.94 -13.80 -9.69
N LEU A 203 -4.83 -14.17 -10.29
CA LEU A 203 -4.58 -15.54 -10.76
C LEU A 203 -3.97 -16.44 -9.69
N ARG A 204 -3.59 -15.88 -8.52
CA ARG A 204 -2.79 -16.61 -7.55
C ARG A 204 -3.16 -16.27 -6.11
N LYS A 205 -3.49 -17.30 -5.35
CA LYS A 205 -3.72 -17.19 -3.90
C LYS A 205 -2.44 -16.92 -3.11
N TYR A 206 -1.30 -17.46 -3.57
CA TYR A 206 0.01 -17.29 -2.95
C TYR A 206 0.87 -16.41 -3.86
N SER A 207 1.13 -15.20 -3.40
CA SER A 207 1.94 -14.22 -4.11
C SER A 207 3.20 -13.91 -3.32
N LYS A 208 4.04 -13.04 -3.85
CA LYS A 208 5.33 -12.73 -3.23
C LYS A 208 5.15 -11.99 -1.91
N THR A 209 5.90 -12.40 -0.89
CA THR A 209 5.97 -11.69 0.40
C THR A 209 7.03 -10.59 0.36
N LEU A 210 7.03 -9.71 1.39
CA LEU A 210 8.07 -8.70 1.58
C LEU A 210 9.48 -9.31 1.57
N LEU A 211 9.65 -10.44 2.25
CA LEU A 211 10.94 -11.15 2.30
C LEU A 211 11.33 -11.68 0.92
N PHE A 212 10.37 -12.17 0.13
CA PHE A 212 10.63 -12.66 -1.23
C PHE A 212 11.11 -11.53 -2.15
N GLU A 213 10.54 -10.33 -2.04
CA GLU A 213 11.00 -9.16 -2.78
C GLU A 213 12.35 -8.65 -2.28
N ALA A 214 12.54 -8.56 -0.96
CA ALA A 214 13.81 -8.13 -0.37
C ALA A 214 14.98 -8.96 -0.90
N VAL A 215 14.89 -10.29 -0.83
CA VAL A 215 16.01 -11.17 -1.23
C VAL A 215 16.27 -11.22 -2.74
N SER A 216 15.37 -10.64 -3.55
CA SER A 216 15.53 -10.54 -5.01
C SER A 216 16.63 -9.55 -5.43
N GLU A 217 17.11 -8.70 -4.52
CA GLU A 217 18.19 -7.76 -4.76
C GLU A 217 19.38 -8.06 -3.81
N PRO A 218 20.63 -8.02 -4.29
CA PRO A 218 21.78 -8.44 -3.47
C PRO A 218 22.10 -7.49 -2.32
N GLU A 219 21.76 -6.20 -2.45
CA GLU A 219 22.12 -5.15 -1.50
C GLU A 219 21.13 -4.99 -0.34
N THR A 220 20.03 -5.73 -0.34
CA THR A 220 18.94 -5.62 0.64
C THR A 220 19.14 -6.46 1.90
N TYR A 221 20.35 -6.87 2.21
CA TYR A 221 20.63 -7.76 3.34
C TYR A 221 20.18 -7.20 4.69
N ARG A 222 20.16 -5.86 4.87
CA ARG A 222 19.65 -5.23 6.10
C ARG A 222 18.16 -5.43 6.28
N VAL A 223 17.41 -5.22 5.19
CA VAL A 223 15.97 -5.47 5.17
C VAL A 223 15.67 -6.95 5.31
N THR A 224 16.43 -7.82 4.65
CA THR A 224 16.32 -9.27 4.83
C THR A 224 16.51 -9.67 6.28
N GLN A 225 17.55 -9.14 6.96
CA GLN A 225 17.80 -9.39 8.37
C GLN A 225 16.63 -8.90 9.24
N LEU A 226 16.18 -7.65 9.04
CA LEU A 226 15.07 -7.05 9.77
C LEU A 226 13.78 -7.89 9.64
N LEU A 227 13.41 -8.29 8.43
CA LEU A 227 12.20 -9.08 8.20
C LEU A 227 12.29 -10.44 8.93
N ILE A 228 13.45 -11.09 8.92
CA ILE A 228 13.69 -12.34 9.66
C ILE A 228 13.55 -12.11 11.16
N GLU A 229 14.16 -11.06 11.70
CA GLU A 229 14.10 -10.70 13.13
C GLU A 229 12.67 -10.35 13.58
N LEU A 230 11.86 -9.77 12.68
CA LEU A 230 10.46 -9.46 12.93
C LEU A 230 9.50 -10.65 12.68
N GLY A 231 10.04 -11.83 12.35
CA GLY A 231 9.29 -13.07 12.29
C GLY A 231 8.74 -13.44 10.92
N ALA A 232 9.27 -12.86 9.84
CA ALA A 232 8.87 -13.23 8.48
C ALA A 232 9.06 -14.74 8.24
N ASN A 233 8.10 -15.36 7.53
CA ASN A 233 8.17 -16.77 7.20
C ASN A 233 9.23 -17.03 6.10
N VAL A 234 10.41 -17.45 6.51
CA VAL A 234 11.56 -17.70 5.63
C VAL A 234 11.32 -18.82 4.61
N ASN A 235 10.28 -19.61 4.81
CA ASN A 235 9.92 -20.74 3.94
C ASN A 235 8.58 -20.56 3.22
N PHE A 236 8.00 -19.35 3.23
CA PHE A 236 6.76 -19.09 2.50
C PHE A 236 6.96 -19.35 1.00
N ALA A 237 6.19 -20.27 0.44
CA ALA A 237 6.38 -20.72 -0.95
C ALA A 237 5.33 -20.16 -1.91
N THR A 238 5.76 -19.79 -3.15
CA THR A 238 4.96 -19.11 -4.20
C THR A 238 5.15 -19.61 -5.65
N PRO A 239 5.39 -20.82 -6.05
CA PRO A 239 5.84 -22.08 -5.44
C PRO A 239 7.35 -22.16 -5.10
N ARG A 240 8.08 -21.10 -5.31
CA ARG A 240 9.49 -20.96 -4.90
C ARG A 240 9.55 -20.35 -3.52
N THR A 241 10.59 -20.68 -2.77
CA THR A 241 10.84 -20.06 -1.47
C THR A 241 11.72 -18.80 -1.60
N PRO A 242 11.82 -17.96 -0.57
CA PRO A 242 12.78 -16.86 -0.55
C PRO A 242 14.22 -17.32 -0.85
N LEU A 243 14.63 -18.50 -0.35
CA LEU A 243 15.98 -19.03 -0.61
C LEU A 243 16.22 -19.39 -2.08
N ASP A 244 15.19 -19.88 -2.81
CA ASP A 244 15.28 -20.11 -4.24
C ASP A 244 15.50 -18.83 -5.05
N ASN A 245 14.94 -17.72 -4.56
CA ASN A 245 14.97 -16.42 -5.24
C ASN A 245 16.14 -15.54 -4.80
N ALA A 246 16.82 -15.92 -3.72
CA ALA A 246 17.81 -15.05 -3.09
C ALA A 246 19.01 -14.74 -3.99
N LYS A 247 19.27 -13.44 -4.16
CA LYS A 247 20.48 -12.91 -4.77
C LYS A 247 21.47 -12.47 -3.70
N GLY A 248 22.73 -12.54 -4.02
CA GLY A 248 23.82 -12.17 -3.11
C GLY A 248 24.12 -13.22 -2.01
N SER A 249 25.38 -13.32 -1.64
CA SER A 249 25.83 -14.31 -0.65
C SER A 249 25.34 -14.02 0.77
N ARG A 250 25.18 -12.73 1.10
CA ARG A 250 24.70 -12.28 2.44
C ARG A 250 23.25 -12.68 2.65
N ASN A 251 22.34 -12.39 1.69
CA ASN A 251 20.94 -12.79 1.76
C ASN A 251 20.80 -14.31 1.90
N LYS A 252 21.55 -15.07 1.07
CA LYS A 252 21.55 -16.54 1.14
C LYS A 252 22.03 -17.06 2.50
N LYS A 253 23.05 -16.43 3.08
CA LYS A 253 23.55 -16.81 4.40
C LYS A 253 22.49 -16.53 5.48
N LEU A 254 21.95 -15.33 5.55
CA LEU A 254 20.90 -14.95 6.51
C LEU A 254 19.72 -15.91 6.48
N LEU A 255 19.21 -16.22 5.28
CA LEU A 255 18.13 -17.17 5.11
C LEU A 255 18.47 -18.57 5.61
N LYS A 256 19.67 -19.10 5.27
CA LYS A 256 20.12 -20.41 5.74
C LYS A 256 20.29 -20.47 7.24
N ASP A 257 20.88 -19.42 7.84
CA ASP A 257 21.06 -19.32 9.29
C ASP A 257 19.70 -19.26 10.02
N ALA A 258 18.66 -18.73 9.37
CA ALA A 258 17.28 -18.72 9.85
C ALA A 258 16.49 -20.00 9.54
N GLY A 259 17.11 -21.05 8.99
CA GLY A 259 16.45 -22.32 8.69
C GLY A 259 15.64 -22.34 7.39
N ALA A 260 15.92 -21.41 6.46
CA ALA A 260 15.27 -21.44 5.15
C ALA A 260 15.72 -22.65 4.33
N MET A 261 14.76 -23.25 3.64
CA MET A 261 14.96 -24.35 2.70
C MET A 261 14.55 -23.90 1.28
N THR A 262 15.18 -24.50 0.27
CA THR A 262 14.68 -24.38 -1.10
C THR A 262 13.39 -25.18 -1.28
N SER A 263 12.60 -24.85 -2.29
CA SER A 263 11.40 -25.61 -2.62
C SER A 263 11.70 -27.09 -2.88
N GLU A 264 12.82 -27.37 -3.51
CA GLU A 264 13.30 -28.76 -3.74
C GLU A 264 13.62 -29.48 -2.43
N GLN A 265 14.33 -28.82 -1.50
CA GLN A 265 14.62 -29.38 -0.17
C GLN A 265 13.34 -29.67 0.62
N ILE A 266 12.36 -28.78 0.56
CA ILE A 266 11.05 -28.99 1.19
C ILE A 266 10.35 -30.19 0.57
N ARG A 267 10.30 -30.26 -0.77
CA ARG A 267 9.68 -31.40 -1.47
C ARG A 267 10.34 -32.73 -1.09
N LYS A 268 11.65 -32.77 -1.06
CA LYS A 268 12.40 -33.96 -0.65
C LYS A 268 12.16 -34.33 0.81
N LYS A 269 12.18 -33.34 1.73
CA LYS A 269 11.98 -33.58 3.17
C LYS A 269 10.62 -34.15 3.47
N PHE A 270 9.57 -33.70 2.77
CA PHE A 270 8.18 -34.08 3.02
C PHE A 270 7.61 -35.05 1.99
N ASN A 271 8.47 -35.62 1.12
CA ASN A 271 8.07 -36.56 0.08
C ASN A 271 6.94 -36.05 -0.83
N LEU A 272 7.03 -34.76 -1.25
CA LEU A 272 6.07 -34.12 -2.15
C LEU A 272 6.45 -34.34 -3.61
N PRO A 273 5.48 -34.27 -4.54
CA PRO A 273 5.75 -34.37 -5.99
C PRO A 273 6.74 -33.30 -6.46
N ALA A 274 7.54 -33.61 -7.46
CA ALA A 274 8.38 -32.62 -8.14
C ALA A 274 7.52 -31.53 -8.79
N TYR A 275 8.09 -30.32 -8.92
CA TYR A 275 7.44 -29.25 -9.67
C TYR A 275 7.59 -29.54 -11.18
N ASP A 276 6.48 -29.61 -11.87
CA ASP A 276 6.45 -29.81 -13.33
C ASP A 276 5.25 -29.06 -13.91
N ASP A 277 5.50 -27.96 -14.60
CA ASP A 277 4.49 -27.11 -15.24
C ASP A 277 4.35 -27.35 -16.74
N SER A 278 4.96 -28.40 -17.28
CA SER A 278 4.91 -28.72 -18.70
C SER A 278 3.46 -28.95 -19.21
N HIS A 279 2.57 -29.44 -18.36
CA HIS A 279 1.16 -29.64 -18.68
C HIS A 279 0.36 -28.33 -18.82
N CYS A 280 0.94 -27.18 -18.45
CA CYS A 280 0.33 -25.87 -18.63
C CYS A 280 0.59 -25.27 -20.01
N GLU A 281 1.26 -26.00 -20.90
CA GLU A 281 1.45 -25.63 -22.30
C GLU A 281 0.41 -26.31 -23.18
N ILE A 282 -0.36 -25.50 -23.95
CA ILE A 282 -1.36 -25.99 -24.90
C ILE A 282 -0.96 -25.46 -26.29
N ASP A 283 -0.78 -26.35 -27.25
CA ASP A 283 -0.37 -26.01 -28.64
C ASP A 283 0.88 -25.11 -28.70
N GLY A 284 1.86 -25.38 -27.81
CA GLY A 284 3.11 -24.62 -27.74
C GLY A 284 2.97 -23.20 -27.16
N LYS A 285 1.84 -22.90 -26.50
CA LYS A 285 1.61 -21.64 -25.78
C LYS A 285 1.28 -21.92 -24.32
N THR A 286 1.81 -21.09 -23.44
CA THR A 286 1.50 -21.17 -22.01
C THR A 286 0.05 -20.72 -21.76
N ASP A 287 -0.74 -21.60 -21.15
CA ASP A 287 -2.02 -21.22 -20.55
C ASP A 287 -1.75 -20.62 -19.18
N PHE A 288 -1.87 -19.29 -19.06
CA PHE A 288 -1.55 -18.57 -17.83
C PHE A 288 -2.53 -18.84 -16.70
N ASP A 289 -3.81 -19.12 -16.99
CA ASP A 289 -4.80 -19.44 -15.98
C ASP A 289 -4.53 -20.84 -15.38
N LEU A 290 -4.23 -21.81 -16.22
CA LEU A 290 -3.86 -23.15 -15.79
C LEU A 290 -2.55 -23.14 -15.02
N LEU A 291 -1.55 -22.41 -15.50
CA LEU A 291 -0.27 -22.22 -14.83
C LEU A 291 -0.45 -21.52 -13.46
N GLY A 292 -1.31 -20.51 -13.37
CA GLY A 292 -1.64 -19.83 -12.11
C GLY A 292 -2.21 -20.80 -11.09
N LYS A 293 -3.23 -21.56 -11.45
CA LYS A 293 -3.86 -22.59 -10.59
C LYS A 293 -2.86 -23.65 -10.13
N TYR A 294 -2.05 -24.17 -11.04
CA TYR A 294 -1.02 -25.16 -10.71
C TYR A 294 0.04 -24.63 -9.74
N ARG A 295 0.48 -23.39 -9.94
CA ARG A 295 1.43 -22.74 -9.03
C ARG A 295 0.84 -22.54 -7.64
N ASP A 296 -0.45 -22.23 -7.54
CA ASP A 296 -1.15 -22.12 -6.26
C ASP A 296 -1.28 -23.47 -5.54
N GLU A 297 -1.60 -24.54 -6.27
CA GLU A 297 -1.62 -25.88 -5.72
C GLU A 297 -0.25 -26.30 -5.18
N CYS A 298 0.81 -26.04 -5.95
CA CYS A 298 2.18 -26.29 -5.52
C CYS A 298 2.57 -25.48 -4.29
N SER A 299 2.18 -24.20 -4.26
CA SER A 299 2.44 -23.32 -3.11
C SER A 299 1.70 -23.81 -1.86
N LYS A 300 0.44 -24.22 -2.01
CA LYS A 300 -0.37 -24.79 -0.93
C LYS A 300 0.28 -26.04 -0.35
N LEU A 301 0.69 -26.99 -1.21
CA LEU A 301 1.34 -28.23 -0.77
C LEU A 301 2.60 -27.97 0.06
N LEU A 302 3.43 -27.02 -0.38
CA LEU A 302 4.66 -26.65 0.34
C LEU A 302 4.34 -25.98 1.69
N ASN A 303 3.45 -25.01 1.69
CA ASN A 303 3.09 -24.26 2.90
C ASN A 303 2.37 -25.15 3.94
N ASP A 304 1.48 -26.06 3.51
CA ASP A 304 0.79 -27.01 4.39
C ASP A 304 1.77 -28.00 5.03
N ALA A 305 2.77 -28.49 4.26
CA ALA A 305 3.80 -29.38 4.78
C ALA A 305 4.67 -28.70 5.84
N ILE A 306 5.08 -27.44 5.59
CA ILE A 306 5.85 -26.63 6.55
C ILE A 306 5.03 -26.37 7.82
N LYS A 307 3.75 -26.02 7.68
CA LYS A 307 2.87 -25.77 8.81
C LYS A 307 2.71 -27.00 9.69
N LYS A 308 2.44 -28.16 9.10
CA LYS A 308 2.30 -29.43 9.85
C LYS A 308 3.59 -29.82 10.58
N ALA A 309 4.75 -29.53 9.99
CA ALA A 309 6.02 -29.81 10.66
C ALA A 309 6.21 -28.95 11.91
N LYS A 310 5.85 -27.65 11.86
CA LYS A 310 5.93 -26.73 13.01
C LYS A 310 4.94 -27.09 14.12
N GLU A 311 3.80 -27.69 13.80
CA GLU A 311 2.79 -28.12 14.77
C GLU A 311 3.19 -29.44 15.47
N SER A 312 4.20 -30.14 14.95
CA SER A 312 4.69 -31.45 15.45
C SER A 312 5.94 -31.33 16.32
N GLU A 313 6.58 -30.16 16.33
CA GLU A 313 7.72 -29.81 17.17
C GLU A 313 7.26 -29.20 18.52
#